data_89114f8acbe5403ce3360d3a2427822c
#
_entry.id   89114f8acbe5403ce3360d3a2427822c
#
_cell.length_a   1.000
_cell.length_b   1.000
_cell.length_c   1.000
_cell.angle_alpha   90.00
_cell.angle_beta   90.00
_cell.angle_gamma   90.00
#
_symmetry.space_group_name_H-M   'P 1'
#
loop_
_entity.id
_entity.type
_entity.pdbx_description
1 polymer ?
#
loop_
_entity_poly.entity_id
_entity_poly.type
_entity_poly.pdbx_seq_one_letter_code
_entity_poly.pdbx_strand_id
1 'polypeptide(L)'
;SLKVSIKNITQTKSITPITSMSLGLGVTLLLTLALVGTNFKREIARSIPDIAPDYFFVGIQKGEKKKFEQGVYKMNPDANIEIVPMVSSGIVKINGVNPNSYIKPDNDSYWVIGSERRSSWVENIPKDNPILKGEWWDLSKPNQLQISLDAKVAKDFNIDLGDIVTLNIYGREIEGEIVNFRAVSYTPL
;
A
#
# COMPACT_ATOMS: atom_id res chain seq x y z
N SER A 1 -25.57 -55.86 15.91
CA SER A 1 -25.14 -55.15 17.09
C SER A 1 -23.85 -54.42 16.85
N LEU A 2 -23.63 -53.31 17.50
CA LEU A 2 -22.54 -52.36 17.30
C LEU A 2 -21.14 -53.01 17.32
N LYS A 3 -20.93 -54.01 18.18
CA LYS A 3 -19.67 -54.77 18.30
C LYS A 3 -19.30 -55.55 17.05
N VAL A 4 -20.27 -56.11 16.32
CA VAL A 4 -20.04 -56.84 15.06
C VAL A 4 -19.68 -55.87 13.94
N SER A 5 -20.33 -54.73 13.90
CA SER A 5 -20.02 -53.67 12.90
C SER A 5 -18.59 -53.12 13.09
N ILE A 6 -18.16 -52.85 14.31
CA ILE A 6 -16.80 -52.38 14.63
C ILE A 6 -15.75 -53.45 14.27
N LYS A 7 -16.02 -54.74 14.54
CA LYS A 7 -15.11 -55.83 14.20
C LYS A 7 -14.92 -55.99 12.69
N ASN A 8 -15.97 -55.78 11.90
CA ASN A 8 -15.89 -55.84 10.43
C ASN A 8 -15.09 -54.67 9.81
N ILE A 9 -15.08 -53.52 10.48
CA ILE A 9 -14.30 -52.34 10.03
C ILE A 9 -12.81 -52.53 10.26
N THR A 10 -12.40 -53.30 11.30
CA THR A 10 -10.99 -53.45 11.71
C THR A 10 -10.33 -54.74 11.21
N GLN A 11 -11.03 -55.59 10.44
CA GLN A 11 -10.42 -56.79 9.86
C GLN A 11 -9.39 -56.48 8.79
N THR A 12 -8.23 -57.15 8.83
CA THR A 12 -7.05 -56.93 7.96
C THR A 12 -7.30 -57.14 6.45
N LYS A 13 -8.44 -57.75 6.08
CA LYS A 13 -8.87 -57.96 4.68
C LYS A 13 -10.08 -57.12 4.29
N SER A 14 -10.48 -56.15 5.12
CA SER A 14 -11.64 -55.30 4.82
C SER A 14 -11.23 -54.18 3.84
N ILE A 15 -12.06 -53.91 2.84
CA ILE A 15 -11.92 -52.78 1.92
C ILE A 15 -12.25 -51.46 2.63
N THR A 16 -12.90 -51.50 3.77
CA THR A 16 -13.40 -50.35 4.55
C THR A 16 -12.30 -49.33 4.92
N PRO A 17 -11.09 -49.71 5.36
CA PRO A 17 -10.04 -48.72 5.64
C PRO A 17 -9.63 -47.92 4.41
N ILE A 18 -9.52 -48.59 3.26
CA ILE A 18 -9.11 -47.92 2.00
C ILE A 18 -10.18 -46.95 1.53
N THR A 19 -11.46 -47.36 1.56
CA THR A 19 -12.57 -46.47 1.17
C THR A 19 -12.72 -45.32 2.16
N SER A 20 -12.54 -45.54 3.46
CA SER A 20 -12.57 -44.49 4.47
C SER A 20 -11.44 -43.46 4.30
N MET A 21 -10.21 -43.94 4.03
CA MET A 21 -9.08 -43.06 3.72
C MET A 21 -9.31 -42.23 2.42
N SER A 22 -9.82 -42.88 1.38
CA SER A 22 -10.10 -42.21 0.12
C SER A 22 -11.19 -41.14 0.27
N LEU A 23 -12.25 -41.44 1.01
CA LEU A 23 -13.31 -40.48 1.32
C LEU A 23 -12.80 -39.34 2.19
N GLY A 24 -12.02 -39.65 3.23
CA GLY A 24 -11.39 -38.64 4.08
C GLY A 24 -10.49 -37.69 3.30
N LEU A 25 -9.66 -38.24 2.41
CA LEU A 25 -8.77 -37.46 1.56
C LEU A 25 -9.56 -36.58 0.59
N GLY A 26 -10.63 -37.11 -0.02
CA GLY A 26 -11.52 -36.35 -0.91
C GLY A 26 -12.21 -35.18 -0.19
N VAL A 27 -12.76 -35.42 1.00
CA VAL A 27 -13.41 -34.39 1.81
C VAL A 27 -12.38 -33.31 2.24
N THR A 28 -11.21 -33.72 2.67
CA THR A 28 -10.14 -32.79 3.08
C THR A 28 -9.72 -31.91 1.91
N LEU A 29 -9.56 -32.47 0.72
CA LEU A 29 -9.22 -31.72 -0.50
C LEU A 29 -10.31 -30.69 -0.82
N LEU A 30 -11.58 -31.08 -0.79
CA LEU A 30 -12.69 -30.16 -1.05
C LEU A 30 -12.77 -29.02 -0.03
N LEU A 31 -12.57 -29.33 1.27
CA LEU A 31 -12.56 -28.32 2.33
C LEU A 31 -11.37 -27.36 2.16
N THR A 32 -10.20 -27.87 1.83
CA THR A 32 -9.02 -27.04 1.58
C THR A 32 -9.26 -26.10 0.40
N LEU A 33 -9.81 -26.63 -0.70
CA LEU A 33 -10.13 -25.83 -1.88
C LEU A 33 -11.16 -24.74 -1.59
N ALA A 34 -12.19 -25.06 -0.82
CA ALA A 34 -13.21 -24.11 -0.40
C ALA A 34 -12.64 -22.99 0.51
N LEU A 35 -11.76 -23.35 1.46
CA LEU A 35 -11.09 -22.39 2.34
C LEU A 35 -10.15 -21.46 1.54
N VAL A 36 -9.32 -22.03 0.67
CA VAL A 36 -8.41 -21.25 -0.18
C VAL A 36 -9.20 -20.30 -1.08
N GLY A 37 -10.26 -20.80 -1.76
CA GLY A 37 -11.11 -20.01 -2.62
C GLY A 37 -11.80 -18.85 -1.88
N THR A 38 -12.27 -19.10 -0.66
CA THR A 38 -12.93 -18.07 0.15
C THR A 38 -11.93 -16.99 0.61
N ASN A 39 -10.74 -17.41 1.05
CA ASN A 39 -9.69 -16.47 1.45
C ASN A 39 -9.18 -15.65 0.27
N PHE A 40 -8.99 -16.27 -0.90
CA PHE A 40 -8.58 -15.59 -2.12
C PHE A 40 -9.61 -14.56 -2.57
N LYS A 41 -10.91 -14.92 -2.55
CA LYS A 41 -11.99 -13.97 -2.85
C LYS A 41 -12.00 -12.76 -1.91
N ARG A 42 -11.77 -13.00 -0.61
CA ARG A 42 -11.67 -11.91 0.39
C ARG A 42 -10.47 -11.01 0.15
N GLU A 43 -9.32 -11.60 -0.20
CA GLU A 43 -8.10 -10.85 -0.45
C GLU A 43 -8.24 -9.97 -1.70
N ILE A 44 -8.79 -10.50 -2.79
CA ILE A 44 -9.10 -9.71 -3.98
C ILE A 44 -10.07 -8.56 -3.65
N ALA A 45 -11.15 -8.85 -2.92
CA ALA A 45 -12.13 -7.83 -2.56
C ALA A 45 -11.53 -6.72 -1.66
N ARG A 46 -10.51 -7.01 -0.86
CA ARG A 46 -9.78 -6.01 -0.06
C ARG A 46 -8.76 -5.24 -0.87
N SER A 47 -8.21 -5.85 -1.92
CA SER A 47 -7.17 -5.24 -2.76
C SER A 47 -7.74 -4.29 -3.82
N ILE A 48 -9.05 -4.39 -4.13
CA ILE A 48 -9.71 -3.48 -5.05
C ILE A 48 -10.25 -2.31 -4.22
N PRO A 49 -9.79 -1.07 -4.46
CA PRO A 49 -10.40 0.11 -3.85
C PRO A 49 -11.89 0.15 -4.15
N ASP A 50 -12.71 0.54 -3.18
CA ASP A 50 -14.17 0.65 -3.35
C ASP A 50 -14.55 1.61 -4.50
N ILE A 51 -13.62 2.50 -4.86
CA ILE A 51 -13.74 3.43 -5.99
C ILE A 51 -12.43 3.39 -6.77
N ALA A 52 -12.31 2.44 -7.70
CA ALA A 52 -11.24 2.47 -8.69
C ALA A 52 -11.59 3.53 -9.74
N PRO A 53 -10.69 4.49 -10.05
CA PRO A 53 -10.97 5.48 -11.08
C PRO A 53 -11.00 4.82 -12.46
N ASP A 54 -12.03 5.16 -13.26
CA ASP A 54 -12.17 4.68 -14.63
C ASP A 54 -11.08 5.22 -15.56
N TYR A 55 -10.57 6.43 -15.27
CA TYR A 55 -9.57 7.13 -16.07
C TYR A 55 -8.55 7.85 -15.20
N PHE A 56 -7.30 7.79 -15.62
CA PHE A 56 -6.19 8.57 -15.06
C PHE A 56 -5.68 9.58 -16.08
N PHE A 57 -5.58 10.82 -15.64
CA PHE A 57 -4.98 11.89 -16.43
C PHE A 57 -3.74 12.43 -15.71
N VAL A 58 -2.63 12.53 -16.40
CA VAL A 58 -1.37 13.03 -15.86
C VAL A 58 -0.86 14.21 -16.68
N GLY A 59 -0.05 15.07 -16.05
CA GLY A 59 0.59 16.20 -16.73
C GLY A 59 -0.31 17.41 -16.95
N ILE A 60 -1.47 17.50 -16.27
CA ILE A 60 -2.33 18.68 -16.33
C ILE A 60 -1.63 19.82 -15.58
N GLN A 61 -1.32 20.90 -16.28
CA GLN A 61 -0.68 22.06 -15.69
C GLN A 61 -1.65 22.83 -14.78
N LYS A 62 -1.10 23.46 -13.72
CA LYS A 62 -1.91 24.20 -12.73
C LYS A 62 -2.85 25.23 -13.39
N GLY A 63 -2.40 25.90 -14.47
CA GLY A 63 -3.21 26.89 -15.22
C GLY A 63 -4.36 26.27 -16.02
N GLU A 64 -4.28 25.00 -16.37
CA GLU A 64 -5.27 24.29 -17.19
C GLU A 64 -6.30 23.50 -16.37
N LYS A 65 -6.10 23.37 -15.06
CA LYS A 65 -6.98 22.62 -14.16
C LYS A 65 -8.45 22.95 -14.37
N LYS A 66 -8.84 24.23 -14.30
CA LYS A 66 -10.24 24.67 -14.45
C LYS A 66 -10.82 24.32 -15.81
N LYS A 67 -10.03 24.49 -16.88
CA LYS A 67 -10.46 24.17 -18.25
C LYS A 67 -10.68 22.67 -18.42
N PHE A 68 -9.81 21.86 -17.82
CA PHE A 68 -9.93 20.41 -17.80
C PHE A 68 -11.20 19.96 -17.08
N GLU A 69 -11.42 20.45 -15.85
CA GLU A 69 -12.61 20.13 -15.04
C GLU A 69 -13.90 20.50 -15.82
N GLN A 70 -13.97 21.68 -16.40
CA GLN A 70 -15.11 22.13 -17.22
C GLN A 70 -15.33 21.20 -18.44
N GLY A 71 -14.25 20.77 -19.09
CA GLY A 71 -14.33 19.85 -20.22
C GLY A 71 -14.91 18.50 -19.82
N VAL A 72 -14.47 17.95 -18.69
CA VAL A 72 -14.99 16.66 -18.18
C VAL A 72 -16.46 16.77 -17.79
N TYR A 73 -16.84 17.79 -17.00
CA TYR A 73 -18.24 17.99 -16.59
C TYR A 73 -19.18 18.29 -17.76
N LYS A 74 -18.67 18.88 -18.85
CA LYS A 74 -19.47 19.07 -20.07
C LYS A 74 -19.79 17.74 -20.76
N MET A 75 -18.87 16.77 -20.70
CA MET A 75 -19.06 15.43 -21.29
C MET A 75 -19.84 14.49 -20.36
N ASN A 76 -19.55 14.55 -19.09
CA ASN A 76 -20.19 13.76 -18.05
C ASN A 76 -20.45 14.64 -16.80
N PRO A 77 -21.68 15.17 -16.64
CA PRO A 77 -22.01 16.01 -15.48
C PRO A 77 -21.90 15.31 -14.13
N ASP A 78 -22.04 13.99 -14.10
CA ASP A 78 -21.98 13.17 -12.88
C ASP A 78 -20.57 12.64 -12.60
N ALA A 79 -19.53 13.08 -13.33
CA ALA A 79 -18.17 12.67 -13.12
C ALA A 79 -17.68 13.06 -11.71
N ASN A 80 -17.06 12.12 -11.01
CA ASN A 80 -16.33 12.42 -9.78
C ASN A 80 -14.84 12.63 -10.13
N ILE A 81 -14.33 13.84 -9.92
CA ILE A 81 -12.95 14.20 -10.27
C ILE A 81 -12.16 14.34 -8.98
N GLU A 82 -11.15 13.51 -8.81
CA GLU A 82 -10.13 13.69 -7.77
C GLU A 82 -8.85 14.24 -8.40
N ILE A 83 -8.33 15.33 -7.85
CA ILE A 83 -7.12 16.00 -8.35
C ILE A 83 -6.05 15.97 -7.28
N VAL A 84 -4.97 15.25 -7.56
CA VAL A 84 -3.81 15.15 -6.69
C VAL A 84 -2.66 15.94 -7.31
N PRO A 85 -2.20 17.01 -6.66
CA PRO A 85 -1.03 17.73 -7.10
C PRO A 85 0.22 16.86 -6.93
N MET A 86 1.10 16.87 -7.93
CA MET A 86 2.35 16.11 -7.90
C MET A 86 3.53 16.99 -8.28
N VAL A 87 4.67 16.73 -7.65
CA VAL A 87 5.94 17.36 -7.94
C VAL A 87 7.05 16.31 -7.93
N SER A 88 8.04 16.47 -8.81
CA SER A 88 9.25 15.66 -8.76
C SER A 88 10.13 16.14 -7.62
N SER A 89 10.55 15.25 -6.74
CA SER A 89 11.43 15.54 -5.64
C SER A 89 12.42 14.40 -5.39
N GLY A 90 13.58 14.71 -4.83
CA GLY A 90 14.58 13.73 -4.42
C GLY A 90 15.08 14.01 -3.02
N ILE A 91 15.30 12.96 -2.22
CA ILE A 91 15.91 13.10 -0.90
C ILE A 91 17.41 13.33 -1.09
N VAL A 92 17.92 14.45 -0.63
CA VAL A 92 19.36 14.81 -0.73
C VAL A 92 20.10 14.78 0.58
N LYS A 93 19.42 14.97 1.72
CA LYS A 93 19.99 14.82 3.06
C LYS A 93 18.96 14.28 4.05
N ILE A 94 19.41 13.56 5.06
CA ILE A 94 18.66 13.14 6.23
C ILE A 94 19.45 13.63 7.43
N ASN A 95 18.88 14.47 8.27
CA ASN A 95 19.57 15.13 9.40
C ASN A 95 20.91 15.79 8.98
N GLY A 96 20.91 16.42 7.80
CA GLY A 96 22.10 17.08 7.25
C GLY A 96 23.15 16.15 6.64
N VAL A 97 22.97 14.83 6.71
CA VAL A 97 23.92 13.81 6.24
C VAL A 97 23.45 13.23 4.89
N ASN A 98 24.40 12.81 4.04
CA ASN A 98 24.09 12.16 2.77
C ASN A 98 23.30 10.85 3.01
N PRO A 99 22.16 10.64 2.36
CA PRO A 99 21.30 9.48 2.60
C PRO A 99 21.98 8.14 2.26
N ASN A 100 23.01 8.12 1.41
CA ASN A 100 23.79 6.90 1.14
C ASN A 100 24.53 6.36 2.37
N SER A 101 24.67 7.16 3.44
CA SER A 101 25.26 6.70 4.71
C SER A 101 24.29 5.87 5.55
N TYR A 102 23.00 5.97 5.29
CA TYR A 102 21.95 5.30 6.04
C TYR A 102 21.58 3.93 5.48
N ILE A 103 21.80 3.69 4.19
CA ILE A 103 21.32 2.50 3.51
C ILE A 103 22.33 2.00 2.48
N LYS A 104 22.42 0.68 2.33
CA LYS A 104 23.29 0.05 1.33
C LYS A 104 22.56 -0.12 -0.02
N PRO A 105 23.29 -0.18 -1.14
CA PRO A 105 22.68 -0.34 -2.47
C PRO A 105 21.90 -1.63 -2.70
N ASP A 106 22.14 -2.67 -1.90
CA ASP A 106 21.45 -3.96 -1.95
C ASP A 106 20.12 -4.00 -1.18
N ASN A 107 19.77 -2.92 -0.47
CA ASN A 107 18.50 -2.81 0.24
C ASN A 107 17.36 -2.47 -0.72
N ASP A 108 16.21 -3.10 -0.51
CA ASP A 108 15.00 -2.88 -1.31
C ASP A 108 14.53 -1.42 -1.35
N SER A 109 14.81 -0.62 -0.32
CA SER A 109 14.42 0.79 -0.24
C SER A 109 15.47 1.76 -0.81
N TYR A 110 16.62 1.26 -1.31
CA TYR A 110 17.66 2.11 -1.90
C TYR A 110 17.15 2.96 -3.08
N TRP A 111 16.14 2.47 -3.79
CA TRP A 111 15.50 3.19 -4.88
C TRP A 111 14.97 4.58 -4.49
N VAL A 112 14.71 4.83 -3.20
CA VAL A 112 14.17 6.10 -2.69
C VAL A 112 15.14 7.26 -2.90
N ILE A 113 16.47 6.99 -2.84
CA ILE A 113 17.51 8.01 -3.00
C ILE A 113 18.17 8.00 -4.39
N GLY A 114 17.97 6.94 -5.16
CA GLY A 114 18.63 6.75 -6.45
C GLY A 114 18.05 7.57 -7.60
N SER A 115 16.88 8.19 -7.44
CA SER A 115 16.22 8.97 -8.50
C SER A 115 15.15 9.91 -7.91
N GLU A 116 14.74 10.90 -8.73
CA GLU A 116 13.61 11.76 -8.39
C GLU A 116 12.31 10.95 -8.27
N ARG A 117 11.49 11.32 -7.31
CA ARG A 117 10.22 10.69 -6.98
C ARG A 117 9.07 11.68 -7.09
N ARG A 118 7.89 11.15 -7.34
CA ARG A 118 6.68 11.96 -7.29
C ARG A 118 6.28 12.14 -5.83
N SER A 119 6.32 13.37 -5.37
CA SER A 119 5.75 13.78 -4.10
C SER A 119 4.44 14.50 -4.34
N SER A 120 3.49 14.33 -3.44
CA SER A 120 2.20 14.99 -3.47
C SER A 120 1.95 15.69 -2.15
N TRP A 121 1.02 16.64 -2.15
CA TRP A 121 0.52 17.27 -0.93
C TRP A 121 -0.99 17.24 -0.91
N VAL A 122 -1.56 16.92 0.23
CA VAL A 122 -3.00 16.84 0.46
C VAL A 122 -3.31 17.38 1.84
N GLU A 123 -4.49 17.97 2.01
CA GLU A 123 -4.92 18.50 3.32
C GLU A 123 -5.41 17.39 4.25
N ASN A 124 -6.11 16.41 3.69
CA ASN A 124 -6.72 15.33 4.45
C ASN A 124 -5.96 14.01 4.27
N ILE A 125 -6.07 13.13 5.25
CA ILE A 125 -5.50 11.79 5.20
C ILE A 125 -6.13 11.01 4.04
N PRO A 126 -5.33 10.48 3.09
CA PRO A 126 -5.84 9.59 2.05
C PRO A 126 -6.41 8.31 2.67
N LYS A 127 -7.58 7.87 2.20
CA LYS A 127 -8.30 6.72 2.76
C LYS A 127 -7.48 5.42 2.77
N ASP A 128 -6.65 5.23 1.75
CA ASP A 128 -5.88 4.00 1.53
C ASP A 128 -4.45 4.03 2.12
N ASN A 129 -4.12 5.09 2.87
CA ASN A 129 -2.80 5.27 3.47
C ASN A 129 -2.91 5.54 4.98
N PRO A 130 -3.29 4.56 5.81
CA PRO A 130 -3.47 4.77 7.24
C PRO A 130 -2.15 5.15 7.91
N ILE A 131 -2.24 6.08 8.86
CA ILE A 131 -1.11 6.46 9.71
C ILE A 131 -0.82 5.30 10.68
N LEU A 132 0.44 4.88 10.72
CA LEU A 132 0.92 3.82 11.61
C LEU A 132 1.60 4.36 12.86
N LYS A 133 2.23 5.55 12.76
CA LYS A 133 2.92 6.22 13.86
C LYS A 133 2.91 7.73 13.63
N GLY A 134 2.75 8.52 14.70
CA GLY A 134 2.67 9.98 14.61
C GLY A 134 1.27 10.48 14.33
N GLU A 135 1.17 11.77 14.00
CA GLU A 135 -0.09 12.46 13.73
C GLU A 135 -0.07 13.13 12.36
N TRP A 136 -1.24 13.46 11.83
CA TRP A 136 -1.33 14.20 10.57
C TRP A 136 -0.83 15.64 10.72
N TRP A 137 -0.86 16.41 9.65
CA TRP A 137 -0.34 17.77 9.61
C TRP A 137 -0.90 18.64 10.72
N ASP A 138 -0.03 19.38 11.37
CA ASP A 138 -0.42 20.49 12.24
C ASP A 138 -0.56 21.76 11.39
N LEU A 139 -1.80 22.10 11.02
CA LEU A 139 -2.10 23.28 10.21
C LEU A 139 -1.84 24.60 10.94
N SER A 140 -1.61 24.59 12.26
CA SER A 140 -1.21 25.77 13.02
C SER A 140 0.23 26.20 12.77
N LYS A 141 1.03 25.35 12.08
CA LYS A 141 2.44 25.58 11.73
C LYS A 141 2.64 25.77 10.22
N PRO A 142 2.08 26.84 9.60
CA PRO A 142 2.06 26.99 8.15
C PRO A 142 3.44 27.19 7.51
N ASN A 143 4.44 27.60 8.28
CA ASN A 143 5.80 27.85 7.81
C ASN A 143 6.74 26.64 7.98
N GLN A 144 6.28 25.54 8.53
CA GLN A 144 7.05 24.32 8.72
C GLN A 144 6.58 23.27 7.72
N LEU A 145 7.50 22.83 6.84
CA LEU A 145 7.20 21.71 5.95
C LEU A 145 7.13 20.44 6.77
N GLN A 146 5.97 19.80 6.78
CA GLN A 146 5.71 18.53 7.45
C GLN A 146 5.68 17.41 6.41
N ILE A 147 6.37 16.31 6.70
CA ILE A 147 6.53 15.18 5.78
C ILE A 147 5.89 13.92 6.38
N SER A 148 5.08 13.26 5.57
CA SER A 148 4.59 11.91 5.83
C SER A 148 5.42 10.93 5.03
N LEU A 149 6.05 9.95 5.70
CA LEU A 149 6.94 8.98 5.07
C LEU A 149 6.31 7.58 5.10
N ASP A 150 6.68 6.75 4.13
CA ASP A 150 6.37 5.32 4.16
C ASP A 150 7.08 4.65 5.34
N ALA A 151 6.34 3.86 6.12
CA ALA A 151 6.86 3.20 7.31
C ALA A 151 7.97 2.18 7.00
N LYS A 152 7.93 1.52 5.83
CA LYS A 152 9.01 0.61 5.41
C LYS A 152 10.28 1.40 5.12
N VAL A 153 10.16 2.50 4.38
CA VAL A 153 11.27 3.39 4.07
C VAL A 153 11.87 3.96 5.36
N ALA A 154 11.03 4.47 6.28
CA ALA A 154 11.49 4.97 7.57
C ALA A 154 12.31 3.93 8.35
N LYS A 155 11.83 2.69 8.40
CA LYS A 155 12.51 1.57 9.06
C LYS A 155 13.85 1.25 8.39
N ASP A 156 13.88 1.16 7.06
CA ASP A 156 15.08 0.75 6.31
C ASP A 156 16.19 1.82 6.38
N PHE A 157 15.81 3.10 6.47
CA PHE A 157 16.72 4.23 6.65
C PHE A 157 16.99 4.59 8.12
N ASN A 158 16.38 3.88 9.07
CA ASN A 158 16.44 4.19 10.50
C ASN A 158 16.08 5.66 10.81
N ILE A 159 14.98 6.12 10.20
CA ILE A 159 14.42 7.47 10.37
C ILE A 159 13.35 7.41 11.46
N ASP A 160 13.40 8.38 12.40
CA ASP A 160 12.38 8.55 13.44
C ASP A 160 11.52 9.81 13.21
N LEU A 161 10.43 9.91 14.01
CA LEU A 161 9.61 11.12 14.04
C LEU A 161 10.45 12.29 14.57
N GLY A 162 10.30 13.45 13.94
CA GLY A 162 11.08 14.65 14.25
C GLY A 162 12.39 14.78 13.45
N ASP A 163 12.81 13.74 12.74
CA ASP A 163 13.98 13.83 11.85
C ASP A 163 13.72 14.81 10.71
N ILE A 164 14.78 15.48 10.28
CA ILE A 164 14.73 16.47 9.20
C ILE A 164 15.18 15.84 7.89
N VAL A 165 14.34 15.89 6.89
CA VAL A 165 14.67 15.45 5.54
C VAL A 165 14.78 16.66 4.61
N THR A 166 15.89 16.76 3.88
CA THR A 166 16.08 17.77 2.83
C THR A 166 15.67 17.19 1.49
N LEU A 167 14.68 17.78 0.87
CA LEU A 167 14.19 17.45 -0.47
C LEU A 167 14.76 18.42 -1.49
N ASN A 168 15.21 17.91 -2.62
CA ASN A 168 15.44 18.72 -3.82
C ASN A 168 14.14 18.72 -4.65
N ILE A 169 13.61 19.91 -4.89
CA ILE A 169 12.42 20.13 -5.72
C ILE A 169 12.80 21.15 -6.81
N TYR A 170 12.92 20.69 -8.05
CA TYR A 170 13.32 21.51 -9.19
C TYR A 170 14.60 22.35 -8.93
N GLY A 171 15.61 21.76 -8.30
CA GLY A 171 16.89 22.41 -8.01
C GLY A 171 16.91 23.25 -6.72
N ARG A 172 15.81 23.30 -5.96
CA ARG A 172 15.74 23.97 -4.65
C ARG A 172 15.75 22.94 -3.53
N GLU A 173 16.63 23.11 -2.58
CA GLU A 173 16.62 22.31 -1.35
C GLU A 173 15.62 22.90 -0.35
N ILE A 174 14.72 22.08 0.14
CA ILE A 174 13.70 22.42 1.13
C ILE A 174 13.77 21.39 2.25
N GLU A 175 13.85 21.85 3.49
CA GLU A 175 13.87 20.99 4.67
C GLU A 175 12.46 20.80 5.22
N GLY A 176 12.16 19.56 5.63
CA GLY A 176 10.89 19.22 6.25
C GLY A 176 11.07 18.23 7.38
N GLU A 177 10.22 18.35 8.39
CA GLU A 177 10.18 17.45 9.54
C GLU A 177 9.29 16.25 9.26
N ILE A 178 9.74 15.06 9.61
CA ILE A 178 8.95 13.84 9.59
C ILE A 178 7.95 13.85 10.75
N VAL A 179 6.66 13.99 10.46
CA VAL A 179 5.61 14.05 11.48
C VAL A 179 4.82 12.75 11.61
N ASN A 180 4.82 11.91 10.58
CA ASN A 180 4.16 10.62 10.66
C ASN A 180 4.74 9.57 9.70
N PHE A 181 4.46 8.32 10.02
CA PHE A 181 4.68 7.17 9.16
C PHE A 181 3.34 6.56 8.75
N ARG A 182 3.19 6.26 7.46
CA ARG A 182 1.97 5.69 6.89
C ARG A 182 2.25 4.36 6.20
N ALA A 183 1.24 3.51 6.12
CA ALA A 183 1.29 2.38 5.20
C ALA A 183 1.03 2.91 3.78
N VAL A 184 1.94 2.64 2.86
CA VAL A 184 1.74 2.94 1.44
C VAL A 184 1.58 1.63 0.70
N SER A 185 0.44 1.46 0.05
CA SER A 185 0.24 0.32 -0.86
C SER A 185 0.84 0.69 -2.21
N TYR A 186 2.02 0.16 -2.51
CA TYR A 186 2.57 0.22 -3.85
C TYR A 186 1.88 -0.87 -4.68
N THR A 187 0.75 -0.55 -5.28
CA THR A 187 0.21 -1.39 -6.33
C THR A 187 1.01 -1.07 -7.59
N PRO A 188 1.81 -2.01 -8.14
CA PRO A 188 2.43 -1.79 -9.44
C PRO A 188 1.30 -1.64 -10.47
N LEU A 189 1.30 -0.53 -11.18
CA LEU A 189 0.46 -0.29 -12.36
C LEU A 189 1.02 -1.10 -13.53
#